data_7cf14324cac89e12c1599accc63ddb62
#
_entry.id   7cf14324cac89e12c1599accc63ddb62
#
_cell.length_a   1.000
_cell.length_b   1.000
_cell.length_c   1.000
_cell.angle_alpha   90.00
_cell.angle_beta   90.00
_cell.angle_gamma   90.00
#
_symmetry.space_group_name_H-M   'P 1'
#
loop_
_entity.id
_entity.type
_entity.pdbx_description
1 polymer ?
#
loop_
_entity_poly.entity_id
_entity_poly.type
_entity_poly.pdbx_seq_one_letter_code
_entity_poly.pdbx_strand_id
1 'polypeptide(L)'
;MLKRNLVNYVKNKDLIEKKIGPFHIIIKDQIEGEVDIEASFGSVIRTLPGHFLTLIDVVYIGQFSFLEEKEVNALYVDGSLFITNVQDNDDDLIDDIIHEIAHAVED
;
A
#
# COMPACT_ATOMS: atom_id res chain seq x y z
N MET A 1 13.88 11.99 -2.46
CA MET A 1 14.95 11.00 -2.31
C MET A 1 14.46 9.60 -2.03
N LEU A 2 13.38 9.43 -1.30
CA LEU A 2 12.78 8.11 -1.11
C LEU A 2 12.46 7.43 -2.44
N LYS A 3 11.85 8.18 -3.36
CA LYS A 3 11.51 7.67 -4.70
C LYS A 3 12.77 7.20 -5.45
N ARG A 4 13.86 7.94 -5.33
CA ARG A 4 15.12 7.58 -6.00
C ARG A 4 15.73 6.33 -5.39
N ASN A 5 15.66 6.19 -4.07
CA ASN A 5 16.16 5.00 -3.39
C ASN A 5 15.37 3.76 -3.79
N LEU A 6 14.05 3.91 -3.95
CA LEU A 6 13.21 2.81 -4.39
C LEU A 6 13.51 2.40 -5.82
N VAL A 7 13.81 3.34 -6.71
CA VAL A 7 14.19 3.02 -8.09
C VAL A 7 15.46 2.21 -8.09
N ASN A 8 16.45 2.58 -7.28
CA ASN A 8 17.69 1.81 -7.16
C ASN A 8 17.43 0.42 -6.58
N TYR A 9 16.52 0.34 -5.61
CA TYR A 9 16.12 -0.91 -4.99
C TYR A 9 15.48 -1.85 -6.04
N VAL A 10 14.64 -1.31 -6.91
CA VAL A 10 14.00 -2.07 -7.99
C VAL A 10 15.03 -2.76 -8.87
N LYS A 11 16.15 -2.09 -9.17
CA LYS A 11 17.19 -2.65 -10.02
C LYS A 11 17.90 -3.84 -9.38
N ASN A 12 17.90 -3.92 -8.06
CA ASN A 12 18.62 -4.94 -7.31
C ASN A 12 17.71 -6.07 -6.81
N LYS A 13 16.40 -5.90 -6.94
CA LYS A 13 15.41 -6.90 -6.54
C LYS A 13 14.30 -6.96 -7.57
N ASP A 14 13.68 -8.11 -7.72
CA ASP A 14 12.55 -8.29 -8.62
C ASP A 14 11.30 -7.67 -8.00
N LEU A 15 11.18 -6.35 -8.12
CA LEU A 15 9.99 -5.66 -7.65
C LEU A 15 8.85 -5.85 -8.64
N ILE A 16 7.66 -5.97 -8.10
CA ILE A 16 6.45 -6.11 -8.90
C ILE A 16 5.73 -4.77 -8.87
N GLU A 17 5.46 -4.23 -10.06
CA GLU A 17 4.63 -3.05 -10.20
C GLU A 17 3.29 -3.46 -10.77
N LYS A 18 2.22 -2.90 -10.18
CA LYS A 18 0.86 -3.13 -10.65
C LYS A 18 0.13 -1.81 -10.69
N LYS A 19 -0.80 -1.69 -11.63
CA LYS A 19 -1.71 -0.54 -11.64
C LYS A 19 -3.13 -1.09 -11.58
N ILE A 20 -3.85 -0.72 -10.50
CA ILE A 20 -5.23 -1.15 -10.28
C ILE A 20 -6.07 0.11 -10.07
N GLY A 21 -6.93 0.44 -11.07
CA GLY A 21 -7.68 1.68 -11.03
C GLY A 21 -6.74 2.87 -10.91
N PRO A 22 -6.96 3.78 -9.94
CA PRO A 22 -6.09 4.94 -9.74
C PRO A 22 -4.82 4.60 -8.96
N PHE A 23 -4.67 3.38 -8.46
CA PHE A 23 -3.54 3.02 -7.61
C PHE A 23 -2.35 2.53 -8.41
N HIS A 24 -1.19 3.13 -8.16
CA HIS A 24 0.10 2.62 -8.61
C HIS A 24 0.70 1.87 -7.43
N ILE A 25 0.87 0.56 -7.56
CA ILE A 25 1.26 -0.32 -6.46
C ILE A 25 2.64 -0.90 -6.75
N ILE A 26 3.55 -0.76 -5.78
CA ILE A 26 4.90 -1.31 -5.86
C ILE A 26 5.06 -2.32 -4.74
N ILE A 27 5.24 -3.59 -5.10
CA ILE A 27 5.44 -4.66 -4.14
C ILE A 27 6.94 -4.90 -4.01
N LYS A 28 7.48 -4.48 -2.89
CA LYS A 28 8.90 -4.58 -2.57
C LYS A 28 9.25 -5.97 -2.06
N ASP A 29 8.40 -6.54 -1.22
CA ASP A 29 8.56 -7.88 -0.67
C ASP A 29 7.28 -8.65 -0.90
N GLN A 30 7.43 -9.93 -1.23
CA GLN A 30 6.29 -10.79 -1.52
C GLN A 30 5.29 -10.79 -0.37
N ILE A 31 4.00 -10.71 -0.70
CA ILE A 31 2.96 -10.74 0.30
C ILE A 31 2.88 -12.13 0.91
N GLU A 32 2.91 -12.18 2.23
CA GLU A 32 2.71 -13.40 3.00
C GLU A 32 1.24 -13.45 3.41
N GLY A 33 0.65 -14.62 3.26
CA GLY A 33 -0.77 -14.82 3.53
C GLY A 33 -1.56 -15.02 2.23
N GLU A 34 -2.84 -15.30 2.37
CA GLU A 34 -3.71 -15.56 1.24
C GLU A 34 -4.42 -14.28 0.82
N VAL A 35 -3.76 -13.50 -0.04
CA VAL A 35 -4.26 -12.20 -0.48
C VAL A 35 -4.31 -12.13 -2.00
N ASP A 36 -5.45 -11.70 -2.51
CA ASP A 36 -5.64 -11.33 -3.90
C ASP A 36 -5.56 -9.81 -3.99
N ILE A 37 -4.45 -9.30 -4.45
CA ILE A 37 -4.20 -7.85 -4.55
C ILE A 37 -5.25 -7.17 -5.40
N GLU A 38 -5.57 -7.75 -6.55
CA GLU A 38 -6.52 -7.13 -7.48
C GLU A 38 -7.92 -7.08 -6.88
N ALA A 39 -8.33 -8.15 -6.22
CA ALA A 39 -9.63 -8.20 -5.55
C ALA A 39 -9.68 -7.21 -4.38
N SER A 40 -8.61 -7.13 -3.59
CA SER A 40 -8.56 -6.25 -2.42
C SER A 40 -8.64 -4.78 -2.82
N PHE A 41 -7.78 -4.34 -3.75
CA PHE A 41 -7.81 -2.94 -4.21
C PHE A 41 -9.09 -2.64 -4.99
N GLY A 42 -9.60 -3.60 -5.74
CA GLY A 42 -10.90 -3.46 -6.42
C GLY A 42 -12.02 -3.21 -5.43
N SER A 43 -12.02 -3.90 -4.29
CA SER A 43 -13.01 -3.70 -3.23
C SER A 43 -12.92 -2.28 -2.65
N VAL A 44 -11.72 -1.80 -2.40
CA VAL A 44 -11.50 -0.43 -1.91
C VAL A 44 -12.06 0.59 -2.91
N ILE A 45 -11.77 0.40 -4.19
CA ILE A 45 -12.22 1.30 -5.25
C ILE A 45 -13.75 1.36 -5.31
N ARG A 46 -14.41 0.21 -5.13
CA ARG A 46 -15.88 0.14 -5.15
C ARG A 46 -16.52 0.72 -3.88
N THR A 47 -15.81 0.69 -2.77
CA THR A 47 -16.34 1.06 -1.46
C THR A 47 -16.21 2.55 -1.17
N LEU A 48 -15.11 3.16 -1.57
CA LEU A 48 -14.80 4.55 -1.22
C LEU A 48 -15.13 5.52 -2.35
N PRO A 49 -15.57 6.75 -2.00
CA PRO A 49 -15.73 7.80 -3.00
C PRO A 49 -14.44 8.07 -3.76
N GLY A 50 -14.55 8.33 -5.06
CA GLY A 50 -13.38 8.51 -5.92
C GLY A 50 -12.43 9.61 -5.45
N HIS A 51 -12.97 10.71 -4.90
CA HIS A 51 -12.12 11.81 -4.47
C HIS A 51 -11.24 11.45 -3.27
N PHE A 52 -11.60 10.43 -2.48
CA PHE A 52 -10.73 9.95 -1.42
C PHE A 52 -9.53 9.19 -1.99
N LEU A 53 -9.76 8.48 -3.09
CA LEU A 53 -8.71 7.67 -3.71
C LEU A 53 -7.60 8.53 -4.32
N THR A 54 -7.92 9.77 -4.70
CA THR A 54 -6.93 10.69 -5.28
C THR A 54 -5.89 11.18 -4.28
N LEU A 55 -6.11 10.93 -2.99
CA LEU A 55 -5.14 11.27 -1.95
C LEU A 55 -3.90 10.37 -2.00
N ILE A 56 -4.02 9.22 -2.65
CA ILE A 56 -2.95 8.24 -2.73
C ILE A 56 -2.31 8.29 -4.12
N ASP A 57 -1.03 8.66 -4.15
CA ASP A 57 -0.26 8.67 -5.40
C ASP A 57 0.35 7.32 -5.69
N VAL A 58 0.87 6.66 -4.63
CA VAL A 58 1.57 5.39 -4.77
C VAL A 58 1.39 4.56 -3.50
N VAL A 59 1.31 3.25 -3.69
CA VAL A 59 1.22 2.28 -2.58
C VAL A 59 2.48 1.41 -2.62
N TYR A 60 3.15 1.32 -1.48
CA TYR A 60 4.32 0.45 -1.32
C TYR A 60 3.95 -0.69 -0.37
N ILE A 61 4.13 -1.92 -0.81
CA ILE A 61 3.88 -3.10 0.03
C ILE A 61 5.21 -3.80 0.25
N GLY A 62 5.54 -4.04 1.50
CA GLY A 62 6.80 -4.69 1.83
C GLY A 62 7.09 -4.67 3.31
N GLN A 63 8.30 -5.07 3.64
CA GLN A 63 8.82 -5.01 4.99
C GLN A 63 9.56 -3.69 5.16
N PHE A 64 9.06 -2.85 6.06
CA PHE A 64 9.64 -1.52 6.32
C PHE A 64 9.96 -1.40 7.80
N SER A 65 11.21 -1.04 8.12
CA SER A 65 11.64 -0.91 9.50
C SER A 65 10.84 0.15 10.26
N PHE A 66 10.45 1.25 9.59
CA PHE A 66 9.68 2.30 10.27
C PHE A 66 8.28 1.85 10.66
N LEU A 67 7.67 0.88 9.95
CA LEU A 67 6.39 0.31 10.36
C LEU A 67 6.59 -0.56 11.61
N GLU A 68 7.66 -1.34 11.63
CA GLU A 68 7.97 -2.19 12.78
C GLU A 68 8.27 -1.35 14.01
N GLU A 69 9.04 -0.29 13.87
CA GLU A 69 9.38 0.61 14.97
C GLU A 69 8.15 1.28 15.57
N LYS A 70 7.18 1.64 14.74
CA LYS A 70 5.93 2.26 15.18
C LYS A 70 4.88 1.24 15.59
N GLU A 71 5.15 -0.03 15.38
CA GLU A 71 4.21 -1.13 15.66
C GLU A 71 2.87 -0.93 14.94
N VAL A 72 2.92 -0.54 13.67
CA VAL A 72 1.74 -0.35 12.83
C VAL A 72 1.87 -1.18 11.56
N ASN A 73 0.74 -1.53 10.97
CA ASN A 73 0.70 -2.32 9.74
C ASN A 73 0.75 -1.45 8.49
N ALA A 74 0.41 -0.19 8.60
CA ALA A 74 0.38 0.72 7.48
C ALA A 74 0.60 2.16 7.94
N LEU A 75 1.03 3.02 7.00
CA LEU A 75 1.26 4.43 7.29
C LEU A 75 1.10 5.24 6.02
N TYR A 76 0.33 6.33 6.09
CA TYR A 76 0.18 7.28 5.01
C TYR A 76 1.09 8.48 5.25
N VAL A 77 1.88 8.85 4.24
CA VAL A 77 2.77 10.02 4.31
C VAL A 77 2.77 10.71 2.94
N ASP A 78 2.22 11.90 2.88
CA ASP A 78 2.29 12.79 1.70
C ASP A 78 2.01 12.08 0.37
N GLY A 79 0.87 11.42 0.30
CA GLY A 79 0.45 10.74 -0.93
C GLY A 79 0.99 9.32 -1.08
N SER A 80 1.89 8.90 -0.23
CA SER A 80 2.44 7.54 -0.24
C SER A 80 1.79 6.71 0.85
N LEU A 81 1.33 5.54 0.51
CA LEU A 81 0.77 4.59 1.46
C LEU A 81 1.73 3.40 1.57
N PHE A 82 2.25 3.19 2.77
CA PHE A 82 3.14 2.06 3.06
C PHE A 82 2.36 1.01 3.82
N ILE A 83 2.42 -0.23 3.37
CA ILE A 83 1.66 -1.34 3.98
C ILE A 83 2.60 -2.53 4.16
N THR A 84 2.49 -3.19 5.31
CA THR A 84 3.25 -4.41 5.56
C THR A 84 2.88 -5.50 4.56
N ASN A 85 3.86 -6.32 4.17
CA ASN A 85 3.62 -7.47 3.32
C ASN A 85 3.06 -8.67 4.08
N VAL A 86 2.96 -8.59 5.41
CA VAL A 86 2.42 -9.67 6.25
C VAL A 86 0.93 -9.43 6.45
N GLN A 87 0.11 -10.19 5.71
CA GLN A 87 -1.34 -10.06 5.73
C GLN A 87 -1.93 -11.46 5.84
N ASP A 88 -2.94 -11.64 6.67
CA ASP A 88 -3.58 -12.96 6.80
C ASP A 88 -4.52 -13.26 5.64
N ASN A 89 -5.26 -12.23 5.19
CA ASN A 89 -6.26 -12.40 4.13
C ASN A 89 -6.58 -11.05 3.50
N ASP A 90 -7.50 -11.05 2.52
CA ASP A 90 -7.92 -9.84 1.82
C ASP A 90 -8.53 -8.81 2.76
N ASP A 91 -9.33 -9.25 3.73
CA ASP A 91 -10.00 -8.33 4.64
C ASP A 91 -9.01 -7.52 5.47
N ASP A 92 -7.92 -8.14 5.91
CA ASP A 92 -6.87 -7.44 6.66
C ASP A 92 -6.23 -6.34 5.80
N LEU A 93 -5.92 -6.66 4.55
CA LEU A 93 -5.33 -5.68 3.64
C LEU A 93 -6.32 -4.55 3.35
N ILE A 94 -7.57 -4.88 3.08
CA ILE A 94 -8.61 -3.88 2.83
C ILE A 94 -8.76 -2.95 4.04
N ASP A 95 -8.79 -3.51 5.23
CA ASP A 95 -8.92 -2.72 6.46
C ASP A 95 -7.74 -1.77 6.63
N ASP A 96 -6.52 -2.23 6.39
CA ASP A 96 -5.33 -1.38 6.47
C ASP A 96 -5.42 -0.20 5.50
N ILE A 97 -5.83 -0.46 4.26
CA ILE A 97 -5.95 0.56 3.23
C ILE A 97 -7.01 1.60 3.62
N ILE A 98 -8.20 1.14 3.96
CA ILE A 98 -9.33 2.02 4.30
C ILE A 98 -8.99 2.86 5.53
N HIS A 99 -8.38 2.26 6.54
CA HIS A 99 -8.00 2.95 7.76
C HIS A 99 -7.04 4.10 7.48
N GLU A 100 -6.03 3.87 6.64
CA GLU A 100 -5.05 4.92 6.32
C GLU A 100 -5.63 5.99 5.40
N ILE A 101 -6.52 5.63 4.50
CA ILE A 101 -7.21 6.64 3.68
C ILE A 101 -8.10 7.52 4.57
N ALA A 102 -8.73 6.94 5.57
CA ALA A 102 -9.53 7.70 6.53
C ALA A 102 -8.65 8.72 7.29
N HIS A 103 -7.45 8.32 7.69
CA HIS A 103 -6.51 9.26 8.31
C HIS A 103 -6.11 10.39 7.34
N ALA A 104 -5.86 10.06 6.09
CA ALA A 104 -5.49 11.05 5.08
C ALA A 104 -6.62 12.07 4.86
N VAL A 105 -7.87 11.62 4.89
CA VAL A 105 -9.04 12.49 4.72
C VAL A 105 -9.20 13.44 5.90
N GLU A 106 -8.90 12.99 7.11
CA GLU A 106 -9.03 13.80 8.31
C GLU A 106 -7.96 14.89 8.44
N ASP A 107 -6.84 14.66 7.79
CA ASP A 107 -5.76 15.64 7.77
C ASP A 107 -6.06 16.75 6.78
#